data_333c8db7d6c432520a3d3e0e8723bab7
#
_entry.id   333c8db7d6c432520a3d3e0e8723bab7
#
_cell.length_a   1.000
_cell.length_b   1.000
_cell.length_c   1.000
_cell.angle_alpha   90.00
_cell.angle_beta   90.00
_cell.angle_gamma   90.00
#
_symmetry.space_group_name_H-M   'P 1'
#
loop_
_entity.id
_entity.type
_entity.pdbx_description
1 polymer ?
#
loop_
_entity_poly.entity_id
_entity_poly.type
_entity_poly.pdbx_seq_one_letter_code
_entity_poly.pdbx_strand_id
1 'polypeptide(L)'
;MMVEKPSDDKALAEHGQKTQDEDGKKDRALLKKRAAAILILAAVIAAIAAIALTVCVPVLKRADDPEELRAFIEGMGFWGIGFFILVTMIQVVAAVIPAGPLEIAAGYCFGVLPGALICDIGMTAGSMLVFLLVRRFGMPFIEIFFSREKIEALKFLKTNGQSKAVIFILFLIPGSPKDVLSYGVGLTDLSLFSWFIITSVGRFPSILLSTISGSALEDRHYGAFAAVLIVVAVTGVIGGAAYRRWAKKQE
;
A
#
# COMPACT_ATOMS: atom_id res chain seq x y z
N MET A 1 56.85 -54.18 -20.24
CA MET A 1 56.26 -53.27 -21.22
C MET A 1 55.08 -52.61 -20.58
N MET A 2 55.28 -51.45 -19.91
CA MET A 2 54.31 -50.71 -19.24
C MET A 2 53.52 -49.85 -20.26
N VAL A 3 52.23 -50.08 -20.41
CA VAL A 3 51.36 -49.23 -21.23
C VAL A 3 50.87 -48.13 -20.34
N GLU A 4 51.43 -46.96 -20.55
CA GLU A 4 51.03 -45.71 -19.92
C GLU A 4 49.62 -45.28 -20.42
N LYS A 5 48.70 -45.07 -19.54
CA LYS A 5 47.30 -44.68 -19.81
C LYS A 5 47.13 -43.16 -19.60
N PRO A 6 47.35 -42.33 -20.67
CA PRO A 6 47.32 -40.85 -20.54
C PRO A 6 45.93 -40.21 -20.77
N SER A 7 44.83 -40.98 -20.77
CA SER A 7 43.55 -40.44 -21.24
C SER A 7 42.57 -39.94 -20.14
N ASP A 8 42.73 -40.43 -18.91
CA ASP A 8 41.73 -40.16 -17.85
C ASP A 8 41.93 -38.77 -17.20
N ASP A 9 43.18 -38.29 -17.05
CA ASP A 9 43.47 -36.99 -16.45
C ASP A 9 43.08 -35.81 -17.35
N LYS A 10 43.18 -35.93 -18.66
CA LYS A 10 42.70 -34.88 -19.58
C LYS A 10 41.19 -34.81 -19.64
N ALA A 11 40.48 -35.92 -19.58
CA ALA A 11 39.01 -35.97 -19.55
C ALA A 11 38.46 -35.38 -18.26
N LEU A 12 39.12 -35.60 -17.12
CA LEU A 12 38.77 -35.01 -15.83
C LEU A 12 39.02 -33.49 -15.80
N ALA A 13 40.09 -33.01 -16.39
CA ALA A 13 40.39 -31.57 -16.49
C ALA A 13 39.41 -30.85 -17.42
N GLU A 14 39.03 -31.43 -18.56
CA GLU A 14 38.03 -30.85 -19.46
C GLU A 14 36.61 -30.85 -18.83
N HIS A 15 36.27 -31.86 -18.05
CA HIS A 15 34.98 -31.91 -17.33
C HIS A 15 34.95 -30.87 -16.22
N GLY A 16 36.03 -30.65 -15.47
CA GLY A 16 36.15 -29.59 -14.46
C GLY A 16 36.07 -28.19 -15.05
N GLN A 17 36.68 -27.95 -16.23
CA GLN A 17 36.57 -26.65 -16.91
C GLN A 17 35.17 -26.38 -17.46
N LYS A 18 34.47 -27.37 -18.00
CA LYS A 18 33.08 -27.21 -18.47
C LYS A 18 32.12 -26.90 -17.35
N THR A 19 32.24 -27.55 -16.19
CA THR A 19 31.41 -27.27 -15.01
C THR A 19 31.66 -25.87 -14.45
N GLN A 20 32.89 -25.40 -14.38
CA GLN A 20 33.20 -24.04 -13.97
C GLN A 20 32.68 -22.97 -14.94
N ASP A 21 32.69 -23.22 -16.23
CA ASP A 21 32.17 -22.30 -17.25
C ASP A 21 30.63 -22.25 -17.25
N GLU A 22 29.96 -23.37 -16.99
CA GLU A 22 28.50 -23.42 -16.83
C GLU A 22 28.04 -22.72 -15.55
N ASP A 23 28.73 -22.89 -14.43
CA ASP A 23 28.40 -22.18 -13.18
C ASP A 23 28.69 -20.68 -13.31
N GLY A 24 29.75 -20.24 -13.94
CA GLY A 24 30.02 -18.84 -14.23
C GLY A 24 28.99 -18.19 -15.17
N LYS A 25 28.44 -18.95 -16.12
CA LYS A 25 27.32 -18.48 -16.98
C LYS A 25 26.00 -18.36 -16.21
N LYS A 26 25.71 -19.31 -15.32
CA LYS A 26 24.50 -19.24 -14.42
C LYS A 26 24.58 -18.08 -13.46
N ASP A 27 25.72 -17.83 -12.85
CA ASP A 27 25.92 -16.71 -11.94
C ASP A 27 25.79 -15.36 -12.66
N ARG A 28 26.36 -15.22 -13.86
CA ARG A 28 26.18 -14.00 -14.68
C ARG A 28 24.72 -13.79 -15.11
N ALA A 29 23.99 -14.87 -15.42
CA ALA A 29 22.57 -14.80 -15.76
C ALA A 29 21.72 -14.42 -14.54
N LEU A 30 22.04 -14.92 -13.33
CA LEU A 30 21.41 -14.54 -12.07
C LEU A 30 21.68 -13.08 -11.72
N LEU A 31 22.91 -12.61 -11.87
CA LEU A 31 23.29 -11.20 -11.65
C LEU A 31 22.55 -10.27 -12.61
N LYS A 32 22.45 -10.63 -13.89
CA LYS A 32 21.67 -9.84 -14.87
C LYS A 32 20.19 -9.81 -14.52
N LYS A 33 19.59 -10.92 -14.09
CA LYS A 33 18.19 -10.95 -13.65
C LYS A 33 17.97 -10.10 -12.38
N ARG A 34 18.88 -10.13 -11.41
CA ARG A 34 18.84 -9.29 -10.21
C ARG A 34 18.99 -7.81 -10.57
N ALA A 35 19.94 -7.45 -11.42
CA ALA A 35 20.11 -6.08 -11.88
C ALA A 35 18.89 -5.56 -12.64
N ALA A 36 18.30 -6.37 -13.54
CA ALA A 36 17.06 -6.01 -14.22
C ALA A 36 15.89 -5.82 -13.24
N ALA A 37 15.76 -6.68 -12.23
CA ALA A 37 14.71 -6.52 -11.21
C ALA A 37 14.90 -5.24 -10.39
N ILE A 38 16.13 -4.88 -10.04
CA ILE A 38 16.44 -3.62 -9.33
C ILE A 38 16.14 -2.41 -10.21
N LEU A 39 16.49 -2.45 -11.50
CA LEU A 39 16.19 -1.37 -12.44
C LEU A 39 14.68 -1.19 -12.65
N ILE A 40 13.93 -2.27 -12.78
CA ILE A 40 12.46 -2.23 -12.88
C ILE A 40 11.87 -1.64 -11.60
N LEU A 41 12.35 -2.08 -10.44
CA LEU A 41 11.90 -1.55 -9.16
C LEU A 41 12.18 -0.04 -9.04
N ALA A 42 13.38 0.40 -9.39
CA ALA A 42 13.76 1.81 -9.40
C ALA A 42 12.89 2.63 -10.37
N ALA A 43 12.62 2.11 -11.57
CA ALA A 43 11.74 2.75 -12.54
C ALA A 43 10.29 2.86 -12.04
N VAL A 44 9.76 1.81 -11.40
CA VAL A 44 8.42 1.82 -10.79
C VAL A 44 8.34 2.87 -9.68
N ILE A 45 9.35 2.94 -8.82
CA ILE A 45 9.41 3.93 -7.73
C ILE A 45 9.49 5.36 -8.30
N ALA A 46 10.34 5.58 -9.28
CA ALA A 46 10.47 6.89 -9.93
C ALA A 46 9.15 7.30 -10.60
N ALA A 47 8.45 6.38 -11.25
CA ALA A 47 7.15 6.63 -11.84
C ALA A 47 6.11 6.97 -10.76
N ILE A 48 6.03 6.21 -9.67
CA ILE A 48 5.12 6.47 -8.54
C ILE A 48 5.43 7.85 -7.94
N ALA A 49 6.70 8.17 -7.70
CA ALA A 49 7.11 9.47 -7.16
C ALA A 49 6.76 10.62 -8.11
N ALA A 50 7.02 10.49 -9.39
CA ALA A 50 6.68 11.50 -10.39
C ALA A 50 5.15 11.73 -10.46
N ILE A 51 4.37 10.66 -10.49
CA ILE A 51 2.90 10.74 -10.48
C ILE A 51 2.41 11.34 -9.15
N ALA A 52 2.95 10.92 -7.99
CA ALA A 52 2.60 11.47 -6.69
C ALA A 52 2.86 12.98 -6.62
N LEU A 53 4.01 13.44 -7.12
CA LEU A 53 4.35 14.87 -7.16
C LEU A 53 3.41 15.65 -8.08
N THR A 54 3.13 15.14 -9.28
CA THR A 54 2.29 15.86 -10.26
C THR A 54 0.80 15.87 -9.90
N VAL A 55 0.30 14.83 -9.22
CA VAL A 55 -1.11 14.64 -8.91
C VAL A 55 -1.45 15.11 -7.50
N CYS A 56 -0.65 14.72 -6.49
CA CYS A 56 -0.96 15.08 -5.10
C CYS A 56 -0.59 16.51 -4.72
N VAL A 57 0.47 17.09 -5.30
CA VAL A 57 0.90 18.46 -4.98
C VAL A 57 -0.17 19.51 -5.28
N PRO A 58 -0.88 19.50 -6.43
CA PRO A 58 -1.97 20.43 -6.68
C PRO A 58 -3.10 20.35 -5.65
N VAL A 59 -3.44 19.13 -5.20
CA VAL A 59 -4.47 18.90 -4.17
C VAL A 59 -3.99 19.40 -2.82
N LEU A 60 -2.76 19.07 -2.41
CA LEU A 60 -2.18 19.49 -1.14
C LEU A 60 -2.05 21.01 -1.03
N LYS A 61 -1.69 21.70 -2.12
CA LYS A 61 -1.59 23.17 -2.15
C LYS A 61 -2.95 23.87 -1.95
N ARG A 62 -4.05 23.19 -2.25
CA ARG A 62 -5.42 23.68 -2.12
C ARG A 62 -6.16 23.07 -0.92
N ALA A 63 -5.49 22.21 -0.16
CA ALA A 63 -6.09 21.54 1.00
C ALA A 63 -6.47 22.51 2.14
N ASP A 64 -5.79 23.67 2.19
CA ASP A 64 -6.05 24.71 3.18
C ASP A 64 -7.31 25.55 2.83
N ASP A 65 -7.75 25.52 1.56
CA ASP A 65 -8.97 26.19 1.09
C ASP A 65 -9.90 25.18 0.40
N PRO A 66 -10.92 24.67 1.11
CA PRO A 66 -11.85 23.70 0.55
C PRO A 66 -12.65 24.22 -0.65
N GLU A 67 -12.93 25.53 -0.72
CA GLU A 67 -13.65 26.15 -1.84
C GLU A 67 -12.79 26.19 -3.11
N GLU A 68 -11.49 26.52 -2.96
CA GLU A 68 -10.54 26.49 -4.07
C GLU A 68 -10.34 25.05 -4.59
N LEU A 69 -10.24 24.08 -3.68
CA LEU A 69 -10.13 22.68 -4.06
C LEU A 69 -11.37 22.19 -4.82
N ARG A 70 -12.55 22.52 -4.35
CA ARG A 70 -13.81 22.19 -5.03
C ARG A 70 -13.88 22.81 -6.42
N ALA A 71 -13.62 24.11 -6.54
CA ALA A 71 -13.62 24.80 -7.83
C ALA A 71 -12.60 24.18 -8.81
N PHE A 72 -11.43 23.77 -8.32
CA PHE A 72 -10.44 23.07 -9.11
C PHE A 72 -10.95 21.71 -9.65
N ILE A 73 -11.58 20.91 -8.79
CA ILE A 73 -12.15 19.61 -9.16
C ILE A 73 -13.35 19.78 -10.12
N GLU A 74 -14.26 20.69 -9.83
CA GLU A 74 -15.41 21.00 -10.69
C GLU A 74 -14.99 21.50 -12.08
N GLY A 75 -13.91 22.30 -12.15
CA GLY A 75 -13.32 22.78 -13.40
C GLY A 75 -12.81 21.66 -14.32
N MET A 76 -12.50 20.49 -13.79
CA MET A 76 -12.13 19.30 -14.57
C MET A 76 -13.36 18.52 -15.09
N GLY A 77 -14.59 18.86 -14.66
CA GLY A 77 -15.82 18.17 -15.02
C GLY A 77 -15.73 16.67 -14.72
N PHE A 78 -16.10 15.82 -15.68
CA PHE A 78 -16.08 14.36 -15.52
C PHE A 78 -14.70 13.80 -15.14
N TRP A 79 -13.61 14.41 -15.62
CA TRP A 79 -12.25 13.99 -15.31
C TRP A 79 -11.86 14.23 -13.86
N GLY A 80 -12.55 15.12 -13.13
CA GLY A 80 -12.31 15.38 -11.71
C GLY A 80 -12.50 14.13 -10.84
N ILE A 81 -13.49 13.28 -11.16
CA ILE A 81 -13.71 12.00 -10.46
C ILE A 81 -12.52 11.05 -10.69
N GLY A 82 -12.12 10.87 -11.96
CA GLY A 82 -10.99 10.01 -12.29
C GLY A 82 -9.67 10.50 -11.66
N PHE A 83 -9.48 11.82 -11.65
CA PHE A 83 -8.34 12.46 -11.01
C PHE A 83 -8.33 12.16 -9.49
N PHE A 84 -9.48 12.30 -8.80
CA PHE A 84 -9.56 12.04 -7.37
C PHE A 84 -9.35 10.57 -7.00
N ILE A 85 -9.88 9.64 -7.82
CA ILE A 85 -9.58 8.19 -7.70
C ILE A 85 -8.07 7.95 -7.80
N LEU A 86 -7.40 8.61 -8.75
CA LEU A 86 -5.96 8.48 -8.93
C LEU A 86 -5.18 9.04 -7.74
N VAL A 87 -5.60 10.20 -7.20
CA VAL A 87 -4.99 10.81 -5.99
C VAL A 87 -5.06 9.84 -4.81
N THR A 88 -6.24 9.30 -4.52
CA THR A 88 -6.45 8.37 -3.40
C THR A 88 -5.74 7.04 -3.59
N MET A 89 -5.65 6.54 -4.82
CA MET A 89 -4.86 5.37 -5.16
C MET A 89 -3.36 5.58 -4.88
N ILE A 90 -2.82 6.71 -5.35
CA ILE A 90 -1.40 7.07 -5.17
C ILE A 90 -1.08 7.29 -3.70
N GLN A 91 -1.98 7.93 -2.94
CA GLN A 91 -1.84 8.14 -1.50
C GLN A 91 -1.58 6.82 -0.77
N VAL A 92 -2.37 5.76 -1.06
CA VAL A 92 -2.16 4.42 -0.46
C VAL A 92 -0.81 3.84 -0.84
N VAL A 93 -0.40 3.99 -2.10
CA VAL A 93 0.89 3.48 -2.58
C VAL A 93 2.06 4.26 -1.97
N ALA A 94 1.96 5.57 -1.86
CA ALA A 94 2.99 6.39 -1.23
C ALA A 94 3.07 6.18 0.29
N ALA A 95 1.93 5.84 0.94
CA ALA A 95 1.77 5.58 2.38
C ALA A 95 2.32 6.68 3.33
N VAL A 96 2.62 7.85 2.78
CA VAL A 96 3.17 9.01 3.52
C VAL A 96 2.07 10.02 3.81
N ILE A 97 1.09 10.15 2.91
CA ILE A 97 0.00 11.12 3.01
C ILE A 97 -1.12 10.48 3.85
N PRO A 98 -1.59 11.14 4.93
CA PRO A 98 -2.73 10.64 5.69
C PRO A 98 -4.01 10.60 4.81
N ALA A 99 -4.77 9.51 4.89
CA ALA A 99 -6.00 9.33 4.10
C ALA A 99 -7.12 10.29 4.54
N GLY A 100 -7.23 10.58 5.84
CA GLY A 100 -8.32 11.37 6.42
C GLY A 100 -8.60 12.72 5.74
N PRO A 101 -7.60 13.58 5.52
CA PRO A 101 -7.83 14.84 4.80
C PRO A 101 -8.41 14.66 3.39
N LEU A 102 -7.99 13.63 2.66
CA LEU A 102 -8.52 13.35 1.32
C LEU A 102 -9.96 12.82 1.37
N GLU A 103 -10.28 11.98 2.36
CA GLU A 103 -11.64 11.48 2.58
C GLU A 103 -12.60 12.62 2.95
N ILE A 104 -12.18 13.57 3.81
CA ILE A 104 -12.93 14.77 4.16
C ILE A 104 -13.13 15.65 2.92
N ALA A 105 -12.06 15.89 2.15
CA ALA A 105 -12.13 16.65 0.90
C ALA A 105 -13.08 16.01 -0.12
N ALA A 106 -13.12 14.68 -0.22
CA ALA A 106 -14.07 13.97 -1.07
C ALA A 106 -15.52 14.22 -0.64
N GLY A 107 -15.78 14.17 0.68
CA GLY A 107 -17.10 14.50 1.24
C GLY A 107 -17.53 15.93 0.93
N TYR A 108 -16.62 16.88 1.03
CA TYR A 108 -16.84 18.29 0.69
C TYR A 108 -17.12 18.51 -0.80
N CYS A 109 -16.30 17.89 -1.69
CA CYS A 109 -16.40 18.12 -3.13
C CYS A 109 -17.52 17.35 -3.82
N PHE A 110 -17.82 16.13 -3.37
CA PHE A 110 -18.72 15.18 -4.06
C PHE A 110 -19.95 14.80 -3.22
N GLY A 111 -20.00 15.22 -1.96
CA GLY A 111 -21.02 14.78 -1.00
C GLY A 111 -20.68 13.42 -0.36
N VAL A 112 -21.52 12.98 0.57
CA VAL A 112 -21.26 11.83 1.45
C VAL A 112 -21.03 10.53 0.67
N LEU A 113 -22.05 10.05 -0.01
CA LEU A 113 -22.01 8.71 -0.64
C LEU A 113 -21.15 8.68 -1.90
N PRO A 114 -21.26 9.65 -2.84
CA PRO A 114 -20.37 9.66 -4.01
C PRO A 114 -18.90 9.84 -3.60
N GLY A 115 -18.60 10.73 -2.65
CA GLY A 115 -17.25 10.93 -2.13
C GLY A 115 -16.68 9.65 -1.48
N ALA A 116 -17.50 8.94 -0.70
CA ALA A 116 -17.11 7.68 -0.09
C ALA A 116 -16.79 6.61 -1.16
N LEU A 117 -17.62 6.47 -2.19
CA LEU A 117 -17.39 5.51 -3.26
C LEU A 117 -16.13 5.84 -4.09
N ILE A 118 -15.91 7.12 -4.41
CA ILE A 118 -14.72 7.58 -5.12
C ILE A 118 -13.46 7.25 -4.34
N CYS A 119 -13.42 7.55 -3.03
CA CYS A 119 -12.32 7.22 -2.15
C CYS A 119 -12.11 5.70 -2.04
N ASP A 120 -13.18 4.94 -1.83
CA ASP A 120 -13.11 3.49 -1.66
C ASP A 120 -12.54 2.80 -2.90
N ILE A 121 -13.00 3.19 -4.09
CA ILE A 121 -12.48 2.68 -5.37
C ILE A 121 -10.97 2.96 -5.49
N GLY A 122 -10.55 4.19 -5.27
CA GLY A 122 -9.14 4.57 -5.40
C GLY A 122 -8.25 3.89 -4.36
N MET A 123 -8.67 3.90 -3.10
CA MET A 123 -7.91 3.29 -2.00
C MET A 123 -7.85 1.76 -2.12
N THR A 124 -8.94 1.12 -2.53
CA THR A 124 -8.97 -0.32 -2.80
C THR A 124 -8.03 -0.66 -3.96
N ALA A 125 -8.10 0.09 -5.07
CA ALA A 125 -7.17 -0.10 -6.20
C ALA A 125 -5.71 0.09 -5.78
N GLY A 126 -5.41 1.11 -4.97
CA GLY A 126 -4.08 1.33 -4.40
C GLY A 126 -3.60 0.17 -3.52
N SER A 127 -4.48 -0.33 -2.64
CA SER A 127 -4.17 -1.46 -1.76
C SER A 127 -3.93 -2.76 -2.55
N MET A 128 -4.68 -2.97 -3.64
CA MET A 128 -4.48 -4.09 -4.56
C MET A 128 -3.13 -3.98 -5.28
N LEU A 129 -2.79 -2.78 -5.75
CA LEU A 129 -1.52 -2.52 -6.40
C LEU A 129 -0.35 -2.77 -5.45
N VAL A 130 -0.40 -2.24 -4.23
CA VAL A 130 0.61 -2.47 -3.18
C VAL A 130 0.77 -3.96 -2.91
N PHE A 131 -0.34 -4.68 -2.74
CA PHE A 131 -0.31 -6.12 -2.51
C PHE A 131 0.40 -6.89 -3.64
N LEU A 132 0.12 -6.54 -4.90
CA LEU A 132 0.76 -7.16 -6.06
C LEU A 132 2.26 -6.81 -6.15
N LEU A 133 2.62 -5.55 -5.89
CA LEU A 133 4.01 -5.09 -5.88
C LEU A 133 4.81 -5.79 -4.76
N VAL A 134 4.24 -5.89 -3.56
CA VAL A 134 4.87 -6.61 -2.46
C VAL A 134 5.01 -8.10 -2.78
N ARG A 135 4.02 -8.74 -3.38
CA ARG A 135 4.15 -10.13 -3.84
C ARG A 135 5.22 -10.33 -4.88
N ARG A 136 5.40 -9.35 -5.76
CA ARG A 136 6.39 -9.43 -6.85
C ARG A 136 7.80 -9.14 -6.38
N PHE A 137 7.99 -8.13 -5.52
CA PHE A 137 9.31 -7.61 -5.14
C PHE A 137 9.71 -7.93 -3.70
N GLY A 138 8.75 -8.30 -2.84
CA GLY A 138 9.02 -8.70 -1.46
C GLY A 138 9.51 -7.58 -0.55
N MET A 139 10.32 -7.95 0.45
CA MET A 139 10.88 -7.03 1.43
C MET A 139 11.62 -5.82 0.85
N PRO A 140 12.44 -5.93 -0.21
CA PRO A 140 13.12 -4.77 -0.78
C PRO A 140 12.20 -3.63 -1.22
N PHE A 141 10.98 -3.94 -1.68
CA PHE A 141 9.99 -2.92 -2.02
C PHE A 141 9.41 -2.25 -0.77
N ILE A 142 9.17 -3.02 0.29
CA ILE A 142 8.59 -2.51 1.53
C ILE A 142 9.58 -1.59 2.26
N GLU A 143 10.85 -1.97 2.30
CA GLU A 143 11.94 -1.23 2.99
C GLU A 143 12.16 0.18 2.43
N ILE A 144 11.62 0.49 1.24
CA ILE A 144 11.65 1.85 0.67
C ILE A 144 10.74 2.81 1.46
N PHE A 145 9.60 2.30 1.93
CA PHE A 145 8.56 3.10 2.58
C PHE A 145 8.57 2.96 4.11
N PHE A 146 8.98 1.77 4.60
CA PHE A 146 8.90 1.44 6.03
C PHE A 146 10.17 0.77 6.51
N SER A 147 10.57 1.07 7.75
CA SER A 147 11.68 0.36 8.39
C SER A 147 11.32 -1.11 8.63
N ARG A 148 12.35 -1.94 8.61
CA ARG A 148 12.22 -3.39 8.78
C ARG A 148 11.54 -3.76 10.09
N GLU A 149 11.81 -3.02 11.18
CA GLU A 149 11.21 -3.22 12.49
C GLU A 149 9.69 -3.05 12.46
N LYS A 150 9.18 -2.03 11.73
CA LYS A 150 7.74 -1.82 11.58
C LYS A 150 7.06 -2.98 10.87
N ILE A 151 7.72 -3.56 9.88
CA ILE A 151 7.19 -4.71 9.12
C ILE A 151 7.31 -6.00 9.93
N GLU A 152 8.38 -6.15 10.69
CA GLU A 152 8.54 -7.30 11.58
C GLU A 152 7.48 -7.34 12.66
N ALA A 153 7.05 -6.18 13.17
CA ALA A 153 5.91 -6.06 14.07
C ALA A 153 4.58 -6.57 13.45
N LEU A 154 4.50 -6.69 12.11
CA LEU A 154 3.35 -7.26 11.41
C LEU A 154 3.47 -8.78 11.15
N LYS A 155 4.53 -9.44 11.64
CA LYS A 155 4.72 -10.90 11.46
C LYS A 155 3.57 -11.73 12.01
N PHE A 156 2.83 -11.20 13.00
CA PHE A 156 1.63 -11.87 13.51
C PHE A 156 0.56 -12.12 12.44
N LEU A 157 0.58 -11.34 11.36
CA LEU A 157 -0.34 -11.54 10.23
C LEU A 157 -0.04 -12.84 9.45
N LYS A 158 1.14 -13.44 9.64
CA LYS A 158 1.53 -14.68 8.93
C LYS A 158 1.03 -15.96 9.58
N THR A 159 0.60 -15.92 10.83
CA THR A 159 0.70 -17.10 11.68
C THR A 159 -0.52 -17.99 11.75
N ASN A 160 -1.75 -17.63 11.32
CA ASN A 160 -2.90 -18.58 11.43
C ASN A 160 -4.09 -18.19 10.52
N GLY A 161 -4.98 -19.14 10.22
CA GLY A 161 -6.21 -18.93 9.44
C GLY A 161 -7.19 -17.89 10.03
N GLN A 162 -6.98 -17.47 11.27
CA GLN A 162 -7.68 -16.36 11.93
C GLN A 162 -7.23 -14.97 11.42
N SER A 163 -6.12 -14.90 10.68
CA SER A 163 -5.53 -13.62 10.21
C SER A 163 -6.49 -12.80 9.35
N LYS A 164 -7.37 -13.43 8.56
CA LYS A 164 -8.35 -12.73 7.72
C LYS A 164 -9.33 -11.90 8.54
N ALA A 165 -9.90 -12.49 9.60
CA ALA A 165 -10.84 -11.80 10.48
C ALA A 165 -10.16 -10.67 11.26
N VAL A 166 -8.94 -10.90 11.75
CA VAL A 166 -8.15 -9.88 12.46
C VAL A 166 -7.85 -8.70 11.53
N ILE A 167 -7.39 -8.96 10.32
CA ILE A 167 -7.10 -7.92 9.33
C ILE A 167 -8.39 -7.15 9.00
N PHE A 168 -9.49 -7.84 8.77
CA PHE A 168 -10.79 -7.23 8.49
C PHE A 168 -11.24 -6.32 9.64
N ILE A 169 -11.17 -6.78 10.89
CA ILE A 169 -11.51 -5.99 12.09
C ILE A 169 -10.59 -4.75 12.18
N LEU A 170 -9.29 -4.90 11.92
CA LEU A 170 -8.37 -3.76 11.91
C LEU A 170 -8.72 -2.74 10.83
N PHE A 171 -9.26 -3.18 9.69
CA PHE A 171 -9.72 -2.29 8.63
C PHE A 171 -11.03 -1.58 8.96
N LEU A 172 -11.89 -2.18 9.77
CA LEU A 172 -13.13 -1.54 10.27
C LEU A 172 -12.82 -0.40 11.24
N ILE A 173 -11.75 -0.50 12.03
CA ILE A 173 -11.44 0.48 13.06
C ILE A 173 -10.92 1.77 12.42
N PRO A 174 -11.58 2.93 12.63
CA PRO A 174 -11.05 4.23 12.21
C PRO A 174 -9.69 4.52 12.87
N GLY A 175 -8.78 5.16 12.13
CA GLY A 175 -7.45 5.52 12.65
C GLY A 175 -6.44 4.38 12.72
N SER A 176 -6.80 3.14 12.33
CA SER A 176 -5.82 2.06 12.17
C SER A 176 -4.86 2.35 11.00
N PRO A 177 -3.59 1.90 11.07
CA PRO A 177 -2.59 2.15 10.03
C PRO A 177 -2.82 1.23 8.81
N LYS A 178 -3.97 1.40 8.12
CA LYS A 178 -4.45 0.54 7.03
C LYS A 178 -3.45 0.43 5.88
N ASP A 179 -2.75 1.53 5.58
CA ASP A 179 -1.80 1.57 4.48
C ASP A 179 -0.55 0.74 4.83
N VAL A 180 -0.04 0.83 6.06
CA VAL A 180 1.05 -0.02 6.56
C VAL A 180 0.64 -1.50 6.55
N LEU A 181 -0.60 -1.80 6.99
CA LEU A 181 -1.15 -3.16 6.96
C LEU A 181 -1.21 -3.71 5.53
N SER A 182 -1.54 -2.87 4.54
CA SER A 182 -1.59 -3.26 3.13
C SER A 182 -0.24 -3.79 2.63
N TYR A 183 0.86 -3.20 3.08
CA TYR A 183 2.21 -3.70 2.78
C TYR A 183 2.51 -5.03 3.48
N GLY A 184 2.16 -5.14 4.77
CA GLY A 184 2.36 -6.37 5.54
C GLY A 184 1.58 -7.56 4.98
N VAL A 185 0.34 -7.33 4.56
CA VAL A 185 -0.55 -8.36 4.01
C VAL A 185 -0.02 -8.94 2.69
N GLY A 186 0.67 -8.16 1.88
CA GLY A 186 1.30 -8.66 0.66
C GLY A 186 2.34 -9.78 0.88
N LEU A 187 2.88 -9.91 2.10
CA LEU A 187 3.78 -11.00 2.51
C LEU A 187 3.05 -12.24 3.05
N THR A 188 1.73 -12.23 3.13
CA THR A 188 0.92 -13.35 3.64
C THR A 188 0.37 -14.21 2.50
N ASP A 189 -0.19 -15.38 2.82
CA ASP A 189 -0.82 -16.29 1.85
C ASP A 189 -2.26 -15.91 1.51
N LEU A 190 -2.69 -14.67 1.83
CA LEU A 190 -4.02 -14.18 1.50
C LEU A 190 -4.25 -14.19 -0.01
N SER A 191 -5.44 -14.67 -0.45
CA SER A 191 -5.81 -14.57 -1.86
C SER A 191 -6.14 -13.13 -2.24
N LEU A 192 -5.88 -12.77 -3.49
CA LEU A 192 -6.18 -11.44 -4.04
C LEU A 192 -7.66 -11.07 -3.85
N PHE A 193 -8.57 -12.03 -4.05
CA PHE A 193 -10.01 -11.81 -3.87
C PHE A 193 -10.37 -11.54 -2.40
N SER A 194 -9.81 -12.32 -1.45
CA SER A 194 -10.03 -12.04 -0.01
C SER A 194 -9.51 -10.66 0.37
N TRP A 195 -8.36 -10.27 -0.20
CA TRP A 195 -7.80 -8.95 0.04
C TRP A 195 -8.67 -7.83 -0.51
N PHE A 196 -9.20 -8.01 -1.73
CA PHE A 196 -10.18 -7.07 -2.32
C PHE A 196 -11.38 -6.83 -1.39
N ILE A 197 -12.03 -7.91 -0.90
CA ILE A 197 -13.18 -7.80 0.00
C ILE A 197 -12.80 -7.11 1.32
N ILE A 198 -11.65 -7.45 1.91
CA ILE A 198 -11.19 -6.84 3.16
C ILE A 198 -10.95 -5.34 2.98
N THR A 199 -10.34 -4.93 1.88
CA THR A 199 -10.03 -3.52 1.66
C THR A 199 -11.27 -2.70 1.32
N SER A 200 -12.14 -3.16 0.43
CA SER A 200 -13.33 -2.40 0.04
C SER A 200 -14.37 -2.36 1.17
N VAL A 201 -14.76 -3.51 1.72
CA VAL A 201 -15.80 -3.54 2.76
C VAL A 201 -15.27 -3.05 4.11
N GLY A 202 -14.03 -3.40 4.48
CA GLY A 202 -13.45 -3.03 5.77
C GLY A 202 -13.12 -1.54 5.90
N ARG A 203 -12.72 -0.87 4.81
CA ARG A 203 -12.45 0.58 4.82
C ARG A 203 -13.73 1.43 4.77
N PHE A 204 -14.75 0.94 4.09
CA PHE A 204 -15.93 1.73 3.75
C PHE A 204 -16.57 2.47 4.93
N PRO A 205 -16.79 1.85 6.12
CA PRO A 205 -17.38 2.56 7.25
C PRO A 205 -16.54 3.75 7.73
N SER A 206 -15.22 3.64 7.75
CA SER A 206 -14.35 4.74 8.15
C SER A 206 -14.30 5.85 7.11
N ILE A 207 -14.30 5.52 5.83
CA ILE A 207 -14.37 6.47 4.73
C ILE A 207 -15.70 7.24 4.81
N LEU A 208 -16.80 6.52 5.03
CA LEU A 208 -18.13 7.12 5.15
C LEU A 208 -18.20 8.15 6.29
N LEU A 209 -17.62 7.84 7.46
CA LEU A 209 -17.54 8.79 8.56
C LEU A 209 -16.74 10.06 8.17
N SER A 210 -15.62 9.90 7.50
CA SER A 210 -14.79 11.02 7.06
C SER A 210 -15.50 11.88 6.00
N THR A 211 -16.22 11.25 5.05
CA THR A 211 -16.99 11.98 4.04
C THR A 211 -18.22 12.69 4.61
N ILE A 212 -18.87 12.13 5.64
CA ILE A 212 -19.91 12.83 6.41
C ILE A 212 -19.32 14.11 7.03
N SER A 213 -18.12 14.03 7.61
CA SER A 213 -17.44 15.22 8.14
C SER A 213 -17.21 16.28 7.06
N GLY A 214 -16.77 15.88 5.88
CA GLY A 214 -16.52 16.78 4.76
C GLY A 214 -17.79 17.46 4.25
N SER A 215 -18.88 16.72 4.09
CA SER A 215 -20.18 17.27 3.69
C SER A 215 -20.78 18.21 4.76
N ALA A 216 -20.63 17.86 6.05
CA ALA A 216 -21.05 18.74 7.14
C ALA A 216 -20.26 20.06 7.17
N LEU A 217 -19.02 20.06 6.71
CA LEU A 217 -18.21 21.26 6.55
C LEU A 217 -18.74 22.13 5.40
N GLU A 218 -19.13 21.54 4.27
CA GLU A 218 -19.76 22.21 3.14
C GLU A 218 -21.07 22.90 3.57
N ASP A 219 -21.93 22.18 4.28
CA ASP A 219 -23.22 22.68 4.79
C ASP A 219 -23.06 23.69 5.94
N ARG A 220 -21.84 24.03 6.36
CA ARG A 220 -21.51 24.86 7.51
C ARG A 220 -22.08 24.36 8.85
N HIS A 221 -22.38 23.05 8.94
CA HIS A 221 -22.79 22.39 10.16
C HIS A 221 -21.59 22.02 11.04
N TYR A 222 -20.83 23.03 11.51
CA TYR A 222 -19.60 22.83 12.27
C TYR A 222 -19.76 21.95 13.52
N GLY A 223 -20.96 21.93 14.13
CA GLY A 223 -21.25 21.03 15.24
C GLY A 223 -21.25 19.55 14.85
N ALA A 224 -21.85 19.22 13.70
CA ALA A 224 -21.82 17.84 13.15
C ALA A 224 -20.41 17.44 12.73
N PHE A 225 -19.68 18.33 12.06
CA PHE A 225 -18.27 18.13 11.71
C PHE A 225 -17.41 17.81 12.95
N ALA A 226 -17.50 18.63 14.00
CA ALA A 226 -16.76 18.41 15.23
C ALA A 226 -17.15 17.09 15.93
N ALA A 227 -18.46 16.75 15.97
CA ALA A 227 -18.94 15.51 16.57
C ALA A 227 -18.36 14.27 15.85
N VAL A 228 -18.34 14.24 14.51
CA VAL A 228 -17.78 13.12 13.76
C VAL A 228 -16.27 13.03 13.96
N LEU A 229 -15.54 14.16 13.96
CA LEU A 229 -14.10 14.16 14.25
C LEU A 229 -13.79 13.59 15.63
N ILE A 230 -14.59 13.93 16.65
CA ILE A 230 -14.45 13.38 18.00
C ILE A 230 -14.66 11.86 17.98
N VAL A 231 -15.72 11.39 17.31
CA VAL A 231 -16.00 9.94 17.19
C VAL A 231 -14.82 9.22 16.52
N VAL A 232 -14.27 9.75 15.42
CA VAL A 232 -13.13 9.19 14.72
C VAL A 232 -11.89 9.19 15.61
N ALA A 233 -11.61 10.28 16.31
CA ALA A 233 -10.47 10.39 17.23
C ALA A 233 -10.59 9.40 18.40
N VAL A 234 -11.75 9.31 19.05
CA VAL A 234 -11.99 8.40 20.17
C VAL A 234 -11.88 6.95 19.74
N THR A 235 -12.51 6.56 18.63
CA THR A 235 -12.42 5.19 18.09
C THR A 235 -11.00 4.85 17.66
N GLY A 236 -10.26 5.80 17.07
CA GLY A 236 -8.85 5.64 16.72
C GLY A 236 -7.94 5.41 17.96
N VAL A 237 -8.15 6.20 19.02
CA VAL A 237 -7.41 6.03 20.29
C VAL A 237 -7.74 4.69 20.95
N ILE A 238 -9.02 4.32 21.02
CA ILE A 238 -9.44 3.02 21.60
C ILE A 238 -8.87 1.87 20.77
N GLY A 239 -8.98 1.93 19.43
CA GLY A 239 -8.45 0.91 18.54
C GLY A 239 -6.93 0.80 18.63
N GLY A 240 -6.22 1.91 18.68
CA GLY A 240 -4.77 1.95 18.89
C GLY A 240 -4.33 1.40 20.24
N ALA A 241 -5.06 1.72 21.31
CA ALA A 241 -4.79 1.19 22.65
C ALA A 241 -5.05 -0.32 22.73
N ALA A 242 -6.16 -0.79 22.14
CA ALA A 242 -6.48 -2.20 22.06
C ALA A 242 -5.43 -2.98 21.26
N TYR A 243 -4.99 -2.44 20.12
CA TYR A 243 -3.91 -3.02 19.32
C TYR A 243 -2.59 -3.12 20.09
N ARG A 244 -2.18 -2.04 20.79
CA ARG A 244 -0.95 -2.06 21.61
C ARG A 244 -1.01 -3.06 22.75
N ARG A 245 -2.19 -3.21 23.41
CA ARG A 245 -2.37 -4.21 24.48
C ARG A 245 -2.32 -5.64 23.93
N TRP A 246 -2.89 -5.84 22.77
CA TRP A 246 -2.88 -7.15 22.12
C TRP A 246 -1.48 -7.53 21.63
N ALA A 247 -0.74 -6.60 21.02
CA ALA A 247 0.62 -6.82 20.55
C ALA A 247 1.58 -7.18 21.72
N LYS A 248 1.45 -6.51 22.87
CA LYS A 248 2.26 -6.82 24.08
C LYS A 248 1.94 -8.18 24.73
N LYS A 249 0.81 -8.80 24.41
CA LYS A 249 0.48 -10.15 24.93
C LYS A 249 1.05 -11.27 24.05
N GLN A 250 1.63 -10.94 22.93
CA GLN A 250 2.23 -11.88 21.99
C GLN A 250 3.78 -11.94 22.08
N GLU A 251 4.39 -11.02 22.83
CA GLU A 251 5.79 -11.06 23.28
C GLU A 251 5.92 -11.89 24.56
#